data_dca609b299b2c8550dca3b1b8b0d048e
#
_entry.id   dca609b299b2c8550dca3b1b8b0d048e
#
_cell.length_a   1.000
_cell.length_b   1.000
_cell.length_c   1.000
_cell.angle_alpha   90.00
_cell.angle_beta   90.00
_cell.angle_gamma   90.00
#
_symmetry.space_group_name_H-M   'P 1'
#
loop_
_entity.id
_entity.type
_entity.pdbx_description
1 polymer ?
#
loop_
_entity_poly.entity_id
_entity_poly.type
_entity_poly.pdbx_seq_one_letter_code
_entity_poly.pdbx_strand_id
1 'polypeptide(L)'
;MIYTVTTTLPLSHGGRTQALLRRIKLLDEEFKILTTNYHGNYPSIYKKYRQENKVTENIQFENMYEWLSNFKLFKVPKTLITRNPKYIKTPRKIKGLIDKQGKKSGLIHYYNNECHVRSRKYYGQSNVLEYEDFISPTSGLKYERHQYNLYGQLHRKEYYYDDSSLKHSDELFDTEGSMYCKRYFKTKPNSKINGVEIYRNKKLYKTFKNDKLLAQFYFQNRFKNQDIVFNDARFLDKPLLKQTHQTKNILVLHSSHLSGDQIKKSYRFALNQSKNVYKYIVLTHQQKHDIQQHFHISDDQFQLVPHFIELDTEVEQDSSNNQNRFIYIGRFSTEKQIDHIIRAYHKFLQSGYQTELHLFGRDEDNQIPLMNTLISELKLSDKVKIFKY
;
A
#
# COMPACT_ATOMS: atom_id res chain seq x y z
N MET A 1 -8.20 -24.54 3.07
CA MET A 1 -8.51 -23.10 2.85
C MET A 1 -7.47 -22.51 1.92
N ILE A 2 -7.87 -21.59 1.04
CA ILE A 2 -6.95 -20.88 0.15
C ILE A 2 -6.78 -19.45 0.66
N TYR A 3 -5.54 -19.05 0.83
CA TYR A 3 -5.17 -17.70 1.29
C TYR A 3 -4.38 -16.96 0.22
N THR A 4 -4.54 -15.65 0.19
CA THR A 4 -3.61 -14.75 -0.49
C THR A 4 -3.07 -13.77 0.55
N VAL A 5 -1.73 -13.65 0.68
CA VAL A 5 -1.10 -12.73 1.60
C VAL A 5 -0.44 -11.57 0.87
N THR A 6 -0.68 -10.38 1.37
CA THR A 6 -0.06 -9.14 0.88
C THR A 6 0.20 -8.17 2.04
N THR A 7 1.07 -7.18 1.85
CA THR A 7 1.30 -6.18 2.90
C THR A 7 0.13 -5.23 3.04
N THR A 8 -0.48 -4.79 1.93
CA THR A 8 -1.54 -3.78 1.92
C THR A 8 -2.46 -3.95 0.71
N LEU A 9 -3.68 -3.46 0.84
CA LEU A 9 -4.67 -3.30 -0.22
C LEU A 9 -5.06 -1.81 -0.30
N PRO A 10 -4.43 -1.00 -1.15
CA PRO A 10 -4.75 0.41 -1.28
C PRO A 10 -6.00 0.65 -2.14
N LEU A 11 -6.73 1.74 -1.89
CA LEU A 11 -7.88 2.15 -2.71
C LEU A 11 -7.53 2.36 -4.18
N SER A 12 -6.45 3.11 -4.43
CA SER A 12 -5.83 3.24 -5.75
C SER A 12 -4.63 2.31 -5.81
N HIS A 13 -4.59 1.43 -6.77
CA HIS A 13 -3.59 0.37 -6.82
C HIS A 13 -3.01 0.17 -8.22
N GLY A 14 -1.75 -0.21 -8.27
CA GLY A 14 -1.02 -0.56 -9.49
C GLY A 14 -1.06 -2.06 -9.81
N GLY A 15 -0.26 -2.46 -10.79
CA GLY A 15 -0.29 -3.79 -11.41
C GLY A 15 -0.22 -4.99 -10.47
N ARG A 16 0.57 -4.93 -9.38
CA ARG A 16 0.65 -6.04 -8.43
C ARG A 16 -0.69 -6.37 -7.77
N THR A 17 -1.39 -5.38 -7.25
CA THR A 17 -2.70 -5.58 -6.62
C THR A 17 -3.74 -5.98 -7.66
N GLN A 18 -3.68 -5.41 -8.87
CA GLN A 18 -4.55 -5.85 -9.98
C GLN A 18 -4.31 -7.32 -10.34
N ALA A 19 -3.06 -7.74 -10.49
CA ALA A 19 -2.73 -9.14 -10.81
C ALA A 19 -3.24 -10.10 -9.73
N LEU A 20 -3.10 -9.73 -8.44
CA LEU A 20 -3.65 -10.48 -7.32
C LEU A 20 -5.18 -10.62 -7.43
N LEU A 21 -5.90 -9.52 -7.64
CA LEU A 21 -7.36 -9.52 -7.72
C LEU A 21 -7.88 -10.29 -8.93
N ARG A 22 -7.24 -10.13 -10.10
CA ARG A 22 -7.58 -10.89 -11.31
C ARG A 22 -7.36 -12.39 -11.13
N ARG A 23 -6.26 -12.79 -10.51
CA ARG A 23 -6.01 -14.20 -10.21
C ARG A 23 -7.10 -14.81 -9.32
N ILE A 24 -7.51 -14.10 -8.27
CA ILE A 24 -8.58 -14.56 -7.38
C ILE A 24 -9.90 -14.71 -8.15
N LYS A 25 -10.25 -13.72 -8.98
CA LYS A 25 -11.46 -13.74 -9.81
C LYS A 25 -11.43 -14.91 -10.80
N LEU A 26 -10.27 -15.16 -11.44
CA LEU A 26 -10.11 -16.25 -12.42
C LEU A 26 -10.26 -17.65 -11.80
N LEU A 27 -9.76 -17.82 -10.57
CA LEU A 27 -9.81 -19.11 -9.90
C LEU A 27 -11.20 -19.43 -9.33
N ASP A 28 -12.03 -18.41 -9.11
CA ASP A 28 -13.43 -18.48 -8.63
C ASP A 28 -13.65 -19.42 -7.43
N GLU A 29 -12.66 -19.43 -6.52
CA GLU A 29 -12.66 -20.26 -5.31
C GLU A 29 -12.90 -19.39 -4.06
N GLU A 30 -13.19 -20.02 -2.93
CA GLU A 30 -13.21 -19.31 -1.64
C GLU A 30 -11.82 -18.91 -1.21
N PHE A 31 -11.52 -17.63 -1.29
CA PHE A 31 -10.26 -17.04 -0.84
C PHE A 31 -10.42 -16.21 0.43
N LYS A 32 -9.38 -16.26 1.26
CA LYS A 32 -9.19 -15.24 2.30
C LYS A 32 -7.96 -14.39 2.00
N ILE A 33 -8.16 -13.08 1.82
CA ILE A 33 -7.09 -12.11 1.61
C ILE A 33 -6.61 -11.61 2.96
N LEU A 34 -5.33 -11.88 3.29
CA LEU A 34 -4.70 -11.44 4.52
C LEU A 34 -3.78 -10.24 4.24
N THR A 35 -3.95 -9.16 5.01
CA THR A 35 -3.07 -7.99 4.97
C THR A 35 -2.30 -7.84 6.27
N THR A 36 -1.04 -7.38 6.20
CA THR A 36 -0.16 -7.27 7.38
C THR A 36 0.18 -5.84 7.79
N ASN A 37 -0.05 -4.84 6.95
CA ASN A 37 0.14 -3.44 7.32
C ASN A 37 -1.08 -2.91 8.07
N TYR A 38 -0.82 -2.00 9.02
CA TYR A 38 -1.86 -1.31 9.75
C TYR A 38 -2.54 -0.24 8.89
N HIS A 39 -3.87 -0.27 8.87
CA HIS A 39 -4.70 0.77 8.27
C HIS A 39 -6.07 0.82 8.97
N GLY A 40 -6.41 1.97 9.57
CA GLY A 40 -7.65 2.09 10.38
C GLY A 40 -8.96 2.03 9.61
N ASN A 41 -8.93 2.18 8.27
CA ASN A 41 -10.13 2.26 7.42
C ASN A 41 -10.22 1.14 6.38
N TYR A 42 -9.65 -0.04 6.63
CA TYR A 42 -9.80 -1.20 5.73
C TYR A 42 -11.26 -1.56 5.40
N PRO A 43 -12.24 -1.47 6.31
CA PRO A 43 -13.63 -1.77 5.96
C PRO A 43 -14.17 -0.96 4.79
N SER A 44 -13.79 0.32 4.67
CA SER A 44 -14.20 1.16 3.53
C SER A 44 -13.54 0.73 2.22
N ILE A 45 -12.29 0.24 2.28
CA ILE A 45 -11.57 -0.29 1.12
C ILE A 45 -12.22 -1.60 0.66
N TYR A 46 -12.52 -2.51 1.58
CA TYR A 46 -13.19 -3.78 1.27
C TYR A 46 -14.58 -3.55 0.66
N LYS A 47 -15.36 -2.62 1.23
CA LYS A 47 -16.66 -2.23 0.68
C LYS A 47 -16.52 -1.69 -0.75
N LYS A 48 -15.54 -0.80 -1.00
CA LYS A 48 -15.30 -0.25 -2.33
C LYS A 48 -14.88 -1.32 -3.34
N TYR A 49 -14.05 -2.28 -2.94
CA TYR A 49 -13.65 -3.39 -3.83
C TYR A 49 -14.84 -4.25 -4.27
N ARG A 50 -15.82 -4.50 -3.37
CA ARG A 50 -17.07 -5.18 -3.72
C ARG A 50 -17.94 -4.32 -4.64
N GLN A 51 -18.14 -3.04 -4.31
CA GLN A 51 -18.92 -2.10 -5.12
C GLN A 51 -18.38 -1.92 -6.55
N GLU A 52 -17.07 -2.02 -6.72
CA GLU A 52 -16.39 -1.91 -8.03
C GLU A 52 -16.21 -3.30 -8.70
N ASN A 53 -16.86 -4.34 -8.21
CA ASN A 53 -16.78 -5.71 -8.74
C ASN A 53 -15.34 -6.24 -8.88
N LYS A 54 -14.42 -5.73 -8.05
CA LYS A 54 -13.01 -6.19 -8.03
C LYS A 54 -12.83 -7.53 -7.33
N VAL A 55 -13.77 -7.88 -6.47
CA VAL A 55 -13.86 -9.15 -5.76
C VAL A 55 -15.30 -9.62 -5.70
N THR A 56 -15.51 -10.92 -5.68
CA THR A 56 -16.81 -11.58 -5.52
C THR A 56 -17.20 -11.70 -4.03
N GLU A 57 -18.43 -12.03 -3.72
CA GLU A 57 -18.93 -12.11 -2.34
C GLU A 57 -18.30 -13.24 -1.51
N ASN A 58 -17.84 -14.32 -2.15
CA ASN A 58 -17.12 -15.43 -1.53
C ASN A 58 -15.72 -15.07 -1.02
N ILE A 59 -15.20 -13.88 -1.37
CA ILE A 59 -13.88 -13.42 -0.90
C ILE A 59 -13.98 -12.81 0.50
N GLN A 60 -13.22 -13.37 1.42
CA GLN A 60 -13.07 -12.89 2.78
C GLN A 60 -11.82 -12.00 2.91
N PHE A 61 -11.91 -10.98 3.75
CA PHE A 61 -10.78 -10.14 4.09
C PHE A 61 -10.44 -10.25 5.57
N GLU A 62 -9.16 -10.23 5.90
CA GLU A 62 -8.70 -10.15 7.27
C GLU A 62 -7.42 -9.30 7.34
N ASN A 63 -7.29 -8.48 8.36
CA ASN A 63 -6.09 -7.73 8.65
C ASN A 63 -5.40 -8.26 9.90
N MET A 64 -4.07 -8.36 9.88
CA MET A 64 -3.29 -8.83 11.02
C MET A 64 -3.58 -8.05 12.31
N TYR A 65 -3.74 -6.73 12.23
CA TYR A 65 -4.02 -5.89 13.41
C TYR A 65 -5.47 -6.02 13.90
N GLU A 66 -6.41 -6.33 13.02
CA GLU A 66 -7.77 -6.70 13.42
C GLU A 66 -7.77 -8.01 14.21
N TRP A 67 -7.04 -9.01 13.73
CA TRP A 67 -6.85 -10.27 14.46
C TRP A 67 -6.15 -10.05 15.81
N LEU A 68 -5.10 -9.20 15.87
CA LEU A 68 -4.40 -8.87 17.12
C LEU A 68 -5.30 -8.17 18.13
N SER A 69 -6.27 -7.36 17.68
CA SER A 69 -7.27 -6.70 18.52
C SER A 69 -8.43 -7.63 18.93
N ASN A 70 -8.33 -8.93 18.63
CA ASN A 70 -9.43 -9.89 18.79
C ASN A 70 -10.69 -9.47 18.01
N PHE A 71 -10.51 -9.01 16.76
CA PHE A 71 -11.57 -8.54 15.84
C PHE A 71 -12.39 -7.36 16.36
N LYS A 72 -11.78 -6.53 17.20
CA LYS A 72 -12.41 -5.32 17.74
C LYS A 72 -12.01 -4.04 17.02
N LEU A 73 -10.99 -4.06 16.13
CA LEU A 73 -10.48 -2.86 15.46
C LEU A 73 -11.50 -2.22 14.50
N PHE A 74 -12.27 -3.04 13.78
CA PHE A 74 -13.20 -2.59 12.75
C PHE A 74 -14.68 -2.72 13.14
N LYS A 75 -14.96 -2.93 14.41
CA LYS A 75 -16.32 -3.02 14.90
C LYS A 75 -17.03 -1.66 14.73
N VAL A 76 -18.12 -1.65 13.94
CA VAL A 76 -18.90 -0.43 13.73
C VAL A 76 -19.70 -0.10 14.99
N PRO A 77 -19.53 1.10 15.58
CA PRO A 77 -20.37 1.51 16.71
C PRO A 77 -21.80 1.72 16.22
N LYS A 78 -22.76 1.17 16.92
CA LYS A 78 -24.19 1.27 16.58
C LYS A 78 -24.94 2.04 17.66
N THR A 79 -25.99 2.75 17.25
CA THR A 79 -26.96 3.33 18.18
C THR A 79 -27.81 2.21 18.78
N LEU A 80 -28.24 2.39 20.02
CA LEU A 80 -29.03 1.36 20.75
C LEU A 80 -30.41 1.12 20.11
N ILE A 81 -31.04 2.17 19.59
CA ILE A 81 -32.43 2.13 19.09
C ILE A 81 -32.47 1.75 17.61
N THR A 82 -31.76 2.47 16.73
CA THR A 82 -31.90 2.34 15.27
C THR A 82 -30.92 1.37 14.65
N ARG A 83 -29.94 0.86 15.41
CA ARG A 83 -28.78 0.07 14.91
C ARG A 83 -27.96 0.76 13.84
N ASN A 84 -28.20 2.04 13.55
CA ASN A 84 -27.41 2.84 12.62
C ASN A 84 -25.99 3.11 13.16
N PRO A 85 -24.99 3.36 12.29
CA PRO A 85 -23.69 3.77 12.74
C PRO A 85 -23.73 5.01 13.63
N LYS A 86 -23.09 4.94 14.79
CA LYS A 86 -22.94 6.07 15.71
C LYS A 86 -21.65 6.83 15.38
N TYR A 87 -21.76 8.12 15.08
CA TYR A 87 -20.62 8.99 14.81
C TYR A 87 -20.27 9.83 16.03
N ILE A 88 -19.00 9.83 16.41
CA ILE A 88 -18.46 10.72 17.45
C ILE A 88 -18.06 12.02 16.77
N LYS A 89 -18.78 13.10 17.09
CA LYS A 89 -18.55 14.45 16.55
C LYS A 89 -17.63 15.23 17.49
N THR A 90 -16.67 15.94 16.93
CA THR A 90 -15.73 16.81 17.66
C THR A 90 -15.98 18.26 17.22
N PRO A 91 -16.24 19.20 18.15
CA PRO A 91 -16.42 20.60 17.82
C PRO A 91 -15.21 21.16 17.05
N ARG A 92 -15.48 22.01 16.04
CA ARG A 92 -14.42 22.66 15.25
C ARG A 92 -13.71 23.76 16.07
N LYS A 93 -14.42 24.47 16.94
CA LYS A 93 -13.83 25.48 17.82
C LYS A 93 -13.25 24.86 19.09
N ILE A 94 -12.12 25.36 19.53
CA ILE A 94 -11.49 25.03 20.82
C ILE A 94 -11.53 26.29 21.67
N LYS A 95 -12.14 26.21 22.85
CA LYS A 95 -12.23 27.35 23.78
C LYS A 95 -10.82 27.89 24.12
N GLY A 96 -10.63 29.18 24.01
CA GLY A 96 -9.37 29.86 24.32
C GLY A 96 -8.31 29.79 23.21
N LEU A 97 -8.60 29.22 22.05
CA LEU A 97 -7.67 29.20 20.90
C LEU A 97 -8.25 29.93 19.69
N ILE A 98 -7.38 30.56 18.93
CA ILE A 98 -7.69 31.21 17.64
C ILE A 98 -7.56 30.16 16.56
N ASP A 99 -8.61 29.99 15.73
CA ASP A 99 -8.61 29.04 14.63
C ASP A 99 -8.34 29.73 13.27
N LYS A 100 -7.51 29.08 12.43
CA LYS A 100 -7.24 29.48 11.04
C LYS A 100 -7.41 28.28 10.11
N GLN A 101 -8.06 28.48 8.97
CA GLN A 101 -8.22 27.42 7.96
C GLN A 101 -6.86 27.03 7.34
N GLY A 102 -6.59 25.75 7.26
CA GLY A 102 -5.43 25.23 6.55
C GLY A 102 -5.67 25.09 5.04
N LYS A 103 -4.60 24.87 4.27
CA LYS A 103 -4.65 24.72 2.80
C LYS A 103 -5.48 23.50 2.32
N LYS A 104 -5.59 22.45 3.14
CA LYS A 104 -6.37 21.24 2.80
C LYS A 104 -7.80 21.38 3.33
N SER A 105 -8.79 20.97 2.54
CA SER A 105 -10.20 20.95 2.96
C SER A 105 -10.37 20.25 4.31
N GLY A 106 -11.10 20.88 5.25
CA GLY A 106 -11.36 20.36 6.60
C GLY A 106 -10.16 20.36 7.55
N LEU A 107 -9.05 21.01 7.22
CA LEU A 107 -7.90 21.22 8.11
C LEU A 107 -8.02 22.57 8.80
N ILE A 108 -7.89 22.59 10.13
CA ILE A 108 -7.93 23.79 10.97
C ILE A 108 -6.69 23.81 11.85
N HIS A 109 -6.00 24.93 11.88
CA HIS A 109 -4.86 25.22 12.77
C HIS A 109 -5.33 26.09 13.95
N TYR A 110 -4.85 25.76 15.14
CA TYR A 110 -5.22 26.49 16.38
C TYR A 110 -3.99 27.12 17.01
N TYR A 111 -4.15 28.35 17.43
CA TYR A 111 -3.10 29.20 17.99
C TYR A 111 -3.46 29.63 19.41
N ASN A 112 -2.49 29.57 20.30
CA ASN A 112 -2.50 30.29 21.58
C ASN A 112 -1.67 31.55 21.37
N ASN A 113 -2.32 32.71 21.31
CA ASN A 113 -1.74 33.94 20.77
C ASN A 113 -1.15 33.68 19.37
N GLU A 114 0.15 33.87 19.16
CA GLU A 114 0.84 33.66 17.90
C GLU A 114 1.39 32.21 17.76
N CYS A 115 1.44 31.44 18.84
CA CYS A 115 2.01 30.10 18.83
C CYS A 115 1.02 29.08 18.28
N HIS A 116 1.42 28.36 17.22
CA HIS A 116 0.68 27.21 16.69
C HIS A 116 0.81 26.04 17.68
N VAL A 117 -0.31 25.62 18.28
CA VAL A 117 -0.31 24.59 19.32
C VAL A 117 -1.04 23.31 18.92
N ARG A 118 -1.93 23.37 17.92
CA ARG A 118 -2.75 22.23 17.52
C ARG A 118 -3.23 22.33 16.08
N SER A 119 -3.44 21.17 15.43
CA SER A 119 -4.16 21.09 14.15
C SER A 119 -5.17 19.97 14.19
N ARG A 120 -6.36 20.21 13.65
CA ARG A 120 -7.42 19.21 13.47
C ARG A 120 -7.77 19.05 12.00
N LYS A 121 -7.87 17.82 11.56
CA LYS A 121 -8.37 17.46 10.23
C LYS A 121 -9.67 16.68 10.39
N TYR A 122 -10.68 17.06 9.64
CA TYR A 122 -11.99 16.45 9.65
C TYR A 122 -12.25 15.71 8.33
N TYR A 123 -13.05 14.64 8.39
CA TYR A 123 -13.52 13.93 7.19
C TYR A 123 -14.48 14.82 6.38
N GLY A 124 -14.01 15.35 5.26
CA GLY A 124 -14.79 16.25 4.42
C GLY A 124 -15.38 17.45 5.18
N GLN A 125 -16.66 17.70 4.97
CA GLN A 125 -17.41 18.75 5.67
C GLN A 125 -18.05 18.29 7.00
N SER A 126 -17.82 17.02 7.40
CA SER A 126 -18.36 16.49 8.65
C SER A 126 -17.68 17.09 9.88
N ASN A 127 -18.27 16.89 11.05
CA ASN A 127 -17.62 17.16 12.33
C ASN A 127 -16.95 15.92 12.92
N VAL A 128 -16.72 14.89 12.10
CA VAL A 128 -15.98 13.68 12.52
C VAL A 128 -14.50 13.94 12.30
N LEU A 129 -13.72 13.83 13.36
CA LEU A 129 -12.29 14.06 13.33
C LEU A 129 -11.58 12.91 12.62
N GLU A 130 -10.64 13.24 11.71
CA GLU A 130 -9.76 12.29 11.03
C GLU A 130 -8.44 12.15 11.80
N TYR A 131 -7.84 13.30 12.15
CA TYR A 131 -6.68 13.32 13.05
C TYR A 131 -6.58 14.65 13.78
N GLU A 132 -5.84 14.63 14.90
CA GLU A 132 -5.45 15.78 15.68
C GLU A 132 -3.95 15.76 15.95
N ASP A 133 -3.25 16.82 15.56
CA ASP A 133 -1.82 17.05 15.81
C ASP A 133 -1.64 17.97 17.00
N PHE A 134 -0.72 17.63 17.86
CA PHE A 134 -0.25 18.44 18.99
C PHE A 134 1.14 18.97 18.63
N ILE A 135 1.29 20.27 18.72
CA ILE A 135 2.49 21.01 18.30
C ILE A 135 3.15 21.62 19.53
N SER A 136 4.44 21.41 19.66
CA SER A 136 5.24 22.01 20.73
C SER A 136 5.32 23.54 20.54
N PRO A 137 4.94 24.35 21.53
CA PRO A 137 5.07 25.81 21.43
C PRO A 137 6.53 26.26 21.31
N THR A 138 7.47 25.46 21.85
CA THR A 138 8.91 25.78 21.89
C THR A 138 9.60 25.47 20.58
N SER A 139 9.41 24.27 20.01
CA SER A 139 10.08 23.85 18.77
C SER A 139 9.26 24.10 17.50
N GLY A 140 7.95 24.34 17.63
CA GLY A 140 7.03 24.38 16.48
C GLY A 140 6.82 23.02 15.80
N LEU A 141 7.40 21.95 16.34
CA LEU A 141 7.32 20.60 15.79
C LEU A 141 6.16 19.83 16.41
N LYS A 142 5.64 18.90 15.62
CA LYS A 142 4.61 17.96 16.08
C LYS A 142 5.24 16.91 16.97
N TYR A 143 4.75 16.75 18.22
CA TYR A 143 5.22 15.73 19.17
C TYR A 143 4.24 14.57 19.35
N GLU A 144 2.93 14.77 19.04
CA GLU A 144 1.91 13.74 19.15
C GLU A 144 0.87 13.89 18.04
N ARG A 145 0.30 12.76 17.57
CA ARG A 145 -0.85 12.71 16.68
C ARG A 145 -1.85 11.65 17.15
N HIS A 146 -3.10 12.05 17.24
CA HIS A 146 -4.22 11.12 17.41
C HIS A 146 -4.90 10.90 16.07
N GLN A 147 -5.20 9.65 15.73
CA GLN A 147 -5.91 9.29 14.50
C GLN A 147 -7.24 8.59 14.84
N TYR A 148 -8.27 8.97 14.09
CA TYR A 148 -9.62 8.50 14.31
C TYR A 148 -10.16 7.82 13.04
N ASN A 149 -10.97 6.78 13.20
CA ASN A 149 -11.64 6.13 12.09
C ASN A 149 -12.82 6.97 11.57
N LEU A 150 -13.50 6.50 10.52
CA LEU A 150 -14.64 7.20 9.90
C LEU A 150 -15.83 7.44 10.86
N TYR A 151 -15.85 6.78 12.01
CA TYR A 151 -16.88 6.96 13.06
C TYR A 151 -16.41 7.90 14.18
N GLY A 152 -15.19 8.43 14.11
CA GLY A 152 -14.60 9.32 15.12
C GLY A 152 -14.06 8.58 16.36
N GLN A 153 -13.87 7.25 16.28
CA GLN A 153 -13.23 6.49 17.35
C GLN A 153 -11.71 6.58 17.20
N LEU A 154 -11.03 6.88 18.31
CA LEU A 154 -9.56 6.86 18.37
C LEU A 154 -9.08 5.43 18.13
N HIS A 155 -8.18 5.26 17.15
CA HIS A 155 -7.61 3.97 16.83
C HIS A 155 -6.09 3.94 16.88
N ARG A 156 -5.43 5.13 16.90
CA ARG A 156 -3.98 5.22 16.92
C ARG A 156 -3.52 6.53 17.56
N LYS A 157 -2.48 6.45 18.39
CA LYS A 157 -1.66 7.60 18.81
C LYS A 157 -0.25 7.42 18.28
N GLU A 158 0.33 8.47 17.72
CA GLU A 158 1.71 8.50 17.23
C GLU A 158 2.50 9.51 18.05
N TYR A 159 3.72 9.15 18.43
CA TYR A 159 4.63 9.97 19.21
C TYR A 159 5.89 10.25 18.40
N TYR A 160 6.35 11.49 18.46
CA TYR A 160 7.47 12.01 17.70
C TYR A 160 8.53 12.57 18.62
N TYR A 161 9.78 12.61 18.17
CA TYR A 161 10.84 13.28 18.91
C TYR A 161 10.63 14.80 18.89
N ASP A 162 10.90 15.47 20.01
CA ASP A 162 10.69 16.91 20.18
C ASP A 162 11.66 17.77 19.35
N ASP A 163 12.78 17.21 18.92
CA ASP A 163 13.82 17.84 18.11
C ASP A 163 13.71 17.54 16.62
N SER A 164 12.79 16.67 16.22
CA SER A 164 12.65 16.23 14.85
C SER A 164 11.21 15.78 14.54
N SER A 165 10.85 15.73 13.28
CA SER A 165 9.55 15.16 12.86
C SER A 165 9.56 13.64 12.75
N LEU A 166 10.56 12.94 13.33
CA LEU A 166 10.71 11.51 13.27
C LEU A 166 9.83 10.83 14.33
N LYS A 167 9.02 9.90 13.88
CA LYS A 167 8.19 9.10 14.78
C LYS A 167 9.04 8.07 15.53
N HIS A 168 8.93 8.02 16.86
CA HIS A 168 9.62 7.04 17.68
C HIS A 168 8.73 5.87 18.12
N SER A 169 7.43 6.11 18.31
CA SER A 169 6.50 5.04 18.69
C SER A 169 5.07 5.33 18.25
N ASP A 170 4.23 4.30 18.26
CA ASP A 170 2.79 4.47 18.21
C ASP A 170 2.05 3.40 19.03
N GLU A 171 0.85 3.74 19.44
CA GLU A 171 -0.07 2.91 20.20
C GLU A 171 -1.35 2.70 19.40
N LEU A 172 -1.81 1.46 19.33
CA LEU A 172 -3.01 1.08 18.60
C LEU A 172 -4.11 0.66 19.57
N PHE A 173 -5.30 1.18 19.33
CA PHE A 173 -6.47 1.00 20.18
C PHE A 173 -7.57 0.27 19.43
N ASP A 174 -8.30 -0.57 20.14
CA ASP A 174 -9.55 -1.16 19.66
C ASP A 174 -10.71 -0.17 19.79
N THR A 175 -11.88 -0.55 19.29
CA THR A 175 -13.08 0.30 19.35
C THR A 175 -13.66 0.46 20.76
N GLU A 176 -13.17 -0.28 21.74
CA GLU A 176 -13.50 -0.16 23.16
C GLU A 176 -12.52 0.76 23.91
N GLY A 177 -11.53 1.34 23.18
CA GLY A 177 -10.51 2.22 23.74
C GLY A 177 -9.37 1.50 24.46
N SER A 178 -9.28 0.17 24.33
CA SER A 178 -8.21 -0.61 24.94
C SER A 178 -6.99 -0.65 24.01
N MET A 179 -5.82 -0.29 24.52
CA MET A 179 -4.55 -0.43 23.81
C MET A 179 -4.21 -1.93 23.69
N TYR A 180 -4.05 -2.41 22.45
CA TYR A 180 -3.72 -3.81 22.18
C TYR A 180 -2.34 -4.01 21.56
N CYS A 181 -1.74 -2.94 20.99
CA CYS A 181 -0.42 -2.99 20.35
C CYS A 181 0.32 -1.69 20.51
N LYS A 182 1.62 -1.77 20.82
CA LYS A 182 2.56 -0.64 20.79
C LYS A 182 3.71 -0.98 19.88
N ARG A 183 4.14 -0.01 19.01
CA ARG A 183 5.24 -0.21 18.08
C ARG A 183 6.28 0.86 18.25
N TYR A 184 7.54 0.46 18.10
CA TYR A 184 8.71 1.32 18.17
C TYR A 184 9.37 1.41 16.81
N PHE A 185 9.92 2.57 16.47
CA PHE A 185 10.49 2.85 15.17
C PHE A 185 11.95 3.27 15.30
N LYS A 186 12.75 2.92 14.28
CA LYS A 186 14.13 3.40 14.19
C LYS A 186 14.17 4.88 13.80
N THR A 187 15.11 5.61 14.37
CA THR A 187 15.32 7.05 14.16
C THR A 187 15.87 7.43 12.78
N LYS A 188 16.30 6.47 11.94
CA LYS A 188 16.84 6.74 10.61
C LYS A 188 15.72 6.84 9.54
N PRO A 189 15.96 7.62 8.43
CA PRO A 189 14.99 7.76 7.37
C PRO A 189 14.59 6.37 6.87
N ASN A 190 13.31 6.04 6.94
CA ASN A 190 12.59 4.81 6.58
C ASN A 190 11.83 4.18 7.76
N SER A 191 11.76 4.82 8.92
CA SER A 191 10.84 4.50 10.05
C SER A 191 10.49 3.01 10.20
N LYS A 192 11.50 2.13 10.10
CA LYS A 192 11.29 0.68 10.21
C LYS A 192 10.93 0.32 11.64
N ILE A 193 9.95 -0.56 11.79
CA ILE A 193 9.56 -1.10 13.11
C ILE A 193 10.77 -1.84 13.72
N ASN A 194 11.12 -1.45 14.94
CA ASN A 194 12.24 -1.94 15.72
C ASN A 194 11.83 -2.70 16.99
N GLY A 195 10.56 -2.69 17.30
CA GLY A 195 9.96 -3.40 18.43
C GLY A 195 8.44 -3.36 18.31
N VAL A 196 7.80 -4.42 18.78
CA VAL A 196 6.33 -4.51 18.88
C VAL A 196 5.97 -5.18 20.18
N GLU A 197 5.05 -4.60 20.91
CA GLU A 197 4.45 -5.14 22.13
C GLU A 197 2.96 -5.38 21.86
N ILE A 198 2.49 -6.57 22.22
CA ILE A 198 1.08 -6.93 22.16
C ILE A 198 0.53 -7.03 23.56
N TYR A 199 -0.62 -6.44 23.77
CA TYR A 199 -1.32 -6.41 25.06
C TYR A 199 -2.63 -7.19 24.97
N ARG A 200 -2.95 -7.91 26.04
CA ARG A 200 -4.25 -8.58 26.26
C ARG A 200 -4.73 -8.27 27.66
N ASN A 201 -5.97 -7.84 27.79
CA ASN A 201 -6.52 -7.45 29.10
C ASN A 201 -5.63 -6.47 29.85
N LYS A 202 -5.11 -5.46 29.15
CA LYS A 202 -4.18 -4.42 29.67
C LYS A 202 -2.83 -4.96 30.18
N LYS A 203 -2.51 -6.24 30.00
CA LYS A 203 -1.23 -6.83 30.38
C LYS A 203 -0.39 -7.12 29.13
N LEU A 204 0.92 -6.93 29.23
CA LEU A 204 1.85 -7.32 28.17
C LEU A 204 1.77 -8.82 27.94
N TYR A 205 1.39 -9.19 26.71
CA TYR A 205 1.21 -10.59 26.31
C TYR A 205 2.45 -11.15 25.61
N LYS A 206 2.99 -10.39 24.65
CA LYS A 206 4.13 -10.83 23.82
C LYS A 206 4.86 -9.66 23.17
N THR A 207 6.17 -9.85 22.96
CA THR A 207 7.03 -8.86 22.30
C THR A 207 7.68 -9.44 21.05
N PHE A 208 7.97 -8.58 20.06
CA PHE A 208 8.64 -8.95 18.82
C PHE A 208 9.69 -7.89 18.45
N LYS A 209 10.85 -8.33 17.95
CA LYS A 209 11.94 -7.42 17.54
C LYS A 209 11.62 -6.61 16.30
N ASN A 210 10.66 -7.04 15.48
CA ASN A 210 10.27 -6.38 14.23
C ASN A 210 8.94 -6.92 13.69
N ASP A 211 8.42 -6.25 12.67
CA ASP A 211 7.18 -6.60 11.98
C ASP A 211 7.20 -7.96 11.26
N LYS A 212 8.36 -8.45 10.82
CA LYS A 212 8.45 -9.77 10.19
C LYS A 212 8.21 -10.91 11.20
N LEU A 213 8.72 -10.76 12.42
CA LEU A 213 8.45 -11.74 13.49
C LEU A 213 7.00 -11.69 13.95
N LEU A 214 6.39 -10.50 13.96
CA LEU A 214 4.96 -10.35 14.21
C LEU A 214 4.13 -11.03 13.13
N ALA A 215 4.46 -10.83 11.84
CA ALA A 215 3.78 -11.47 10.73
C ALA A 215 3.95 -13.01 10.77
N GLN A 216 5.13 -13.51 11.13
CA GLN A 216 5.36 -14.95 11.32
C GLN A 216 4.47 -15.52 12.42
N PHE A 217 4.36 -14.84 13.56
CA PHE A 217 3.47 -15.22 14.66
C PHE A 217 2.00 -15.22 14.22
N TYR A 218 1.59 -14.21 13.44
CA TYR A 218 0.24 -14.16 12.86
C TYR A 218 -0.02 -15.37 11.97
N PHE A 219 0.84 -15.67 11.01
CA PHE A 219 0.70 -16.80 10.09
C PHE A 219 0.66 -18.13 10.84
N GLN A 220 1.51 -18.30 11.87
CA GLN A 220 1.53 -19.50 12.69
C GLN A 220 0.21 -19.74 13.45
N ASN A 221 -0.55 -18.71 13.74
CA ASN A 221 -1.85 -18.82 14.42
C ASN A 221 -3.03 -18.85 13.44
N ARG A 222 -2.80 -18.57 12.16
CA ARG A 222 -3.89 -18.52 11.15
C ARG A 222 -3.90 -19.71 10.22
N PHE A 223 -2.75 -20.21 9.81
CA PHE A 223 -2.67 -21.33 8.88
C PHE A 223 -2.79 -22.69 9.59
N LYS A 224 -3.20 -23.66 8.80
CA LYS A 224 -3.21 -25.08 9.15
C LYS A 224 -2.38 -25.85 8.13
N ASN A 225 -2.05 -27.11 8.46
CA ASN A 225 -1.41 -28.00 7.50
C ASN A 225 -2.28 -28.15 6.24
N GLN A 226 -1.64 -28.22 5.09
CA GLN A 226 -2.26 -28.32 3.76
C GLN A 226 -3.01 -27.07 3.27
N ASP A 227 -3.05 -25.98 4.03
CA ASP A 227 -3.57 -24.72 3.50
C ASP A 227 -2.73 -24.26 2.31
N ILE A 228 -3.38 -23.72 1.27
CA ILE A 228 -2.74 -23.15 0.09
C ILE A 228 -2.55 -21.66 0.32
N VAL A 229 -1.31 -21.17 0.21
CA VAL A 229 -0.98 -19.77 0.51
C VAL A 229 -0.25 -19.13 -0.66
N PHE A 230 -0.93 -18.25 -1.38
CA PHE A 230 -0.30 -17.37 -2.37
C PHE A 230 0.34 -16.18 -1.67
N ASN A 231 1.61 -15.93 -1.94
CA ASN A 231 2.32 -14.77 -1.41
C ASN A 231 2.66 -13.77 -2.53
N ASP A 232 2.02 -12.62 -2.51
CA ASP A 232 2.21 -11.53 -3.48
C ASP A 232 3.20 -10.44 -3.00
N ALA A 233 3.79 -10.60 -1.81
CA ALA A 233 4.65 -9.59 -1.21
C ALA A 233 5.99 -10.18 -0.74
N ARG A 234 7.10 -9.86 -1.43
CA ARG A 234 8.47 -10.32 -1.08
C ARG A 234 8.84 -10.10 0.38
N PHE A 235 8.31 -9.03 0.98
CA PHE A 235 8.51 -8.75 2.40
C PHE A 235 8.05 -9.90 3.32
N LEU A 236 7.01 -10.64 2.90
CA LEU A 236 6.37 -11.73 3.65
C LEU A 236 6.97 -13.11 3.37
N ASP A 237 7.93 -13.25 2.44
CA ASP A 237 8.57 -14.55 2.15
C ASP A 237 9.15 -15.19 3.41
N LYS A 238 9.95 -14.43 4.17
CA LYS A 238 10.59 -14.94 5.38
C LYS A 238 9.60 -15.29 6.49
N PRO A 239 8.62 -14.45 6.84
CA PRO A 239 7.54 -14.83 7.75
C PRO A 239 6.79 -16.08 7.36
N LEU A 240 6.43 -16.19 6.07
CA LEU A 240 5.66 -17.32 5.55
C LEU A 240 6.47 -18.63 5.58
N LEU A 241 7.70 -18.62 5.05
CA LEU A 241 8.51 -19.82 4.92
C LEU A 241 9.16 -20.29 6.23
N LYS A 242 9.09 -19.49 7.30
CA LYS A 242 9.58 -19.83 8.64
C LYS A 242 8.49 -20.22 9.64
N GLN A 243 7.22 -20.15 9.27
CA GLN A 243 6.14 -20.65 10.11
C GLN A 243 6.18 -22.20 10.12
N THR A 244 5.59 -22.83 11.12
CA THR A 244 5.79 -24.26 11.41
C THR A 244 4.78 -25.21 10.73
N HIS A 245 3.68 -24.70 10.19
CA HIS A 245 2.69 -25.51 9.50
C HIS A 245 3.18 -25.93 8.11
N GLN A 246 2.82 -27.13 7.68
CA GLN A 246 3.10 -27.64 6.34
C GLN A 246 2.08 -27.09 5.33
N THR A 247 2.19 -25.82 5.01
CA THR A 247 1.37 -25.14 4.00
C THR A 247 1.93 -25.34 2.60
N LYS A 248 1.05 -25.33 1.58
CA LYS A 248 1.43 -25.27 0.17
C LYS A 248 1.71 -23.82 -0.21
N ASN A 249 2.95 -23.39 -0.01
CA ASN A 249 3.35 -21.99 -0.25
C ASN A 249 3.61 -21.75 -1.73
N ILE A 250 2.87 -20.83 -2.34
CA ILE A 250 3.00 -20.40 -3.74
C ILE A 250 3.52 -18.97 -3.76
N LEU A 251 4.74 -18.76 -4.26
CA LEU A 251 5.37 -17.46 -4.30
C LEU A 251 5.20 -16.82 -5.67
N VAL A 252 4.56 -15.67 -5.73
CA VAL A 252 4.29 -14.94 -6.98
C VAL A 252 5.36 -13.88 -7.24
N LEU A 253 6.09 -14.00 -8.34
CA LEU A 253 7.16 -13.11 -8.73
C LEU A 253 6.63 -12.05 -9.72
N HIS A 254 6.24 -10.86 -9.23
CA HIS A 254 5.63 -9.79 -10.04
C HIS A 254 6.61 -8.93 -10.84
N SER A 255 7.91 -9.15 -10.69
CA SER A 255 8.95 -8.35 -11.37
C SER A 255 10.24 -9.14 -11.49
N SER A 256 11.17 -8.64 -12.29
CA SER A 256 12.50 -9.25 -12.40
C SER A 256 13.16 -9.43 -11.04
N HIS A 257 13.70 -10.62 -10.84
CA HIS A 257 14.52 -10.98 -9.67
C HIS A 257 15.96 -10.45 -9.77
N LEU A 258 16.35 -9.93 -10.95
CA LEU A 258 17.67 -9.38 -11.24
C LEU A 258 17.73 -7.85 -11.08
N SER A 259 18.91 -7.37 -10.71
CA SER A 259 19.35 -5.97 -10.78
C SER A 259 20.69 -5.96 -11.50
N GLY A 260 20.71 -5.58 -12.78
CA GLY A 260 21.80 -5.98 -13.69
C GLY A 260 21.87 -7.51 -13.71
N ASP A 261 23.07 -8.05 -13.63
CA ASP A 261 23.32 -9.50 -13.62
C ASP A 261 23.23 -10.14 -12.22
N GLN A 262 22.87 -9.36 -11.20
CA GLN A 262 22.83 -9.84 -9.83
C GLN A 262 21.42 -10.11 -9.31
N ILE A 263 21.27 -11.21 -8.57
CA ILE A 263 20.02 -11.52 -7.85
C ILE A 263 19.77 -10.47 -6.76
N LYS A 264 18.60 -9.82 -6.80
CA LYS A 264 18.18 -8.87 -5.77
C LYS A 264 18.14 -9.54 -4.39
N LYS A 265 18.67 -8.87 -3.37
CA LYS A 265 18.71 -9.37 -1.98
C LYS A 265 17.32 -9.82 -1.46
N SER A 266 16.25 -9.17 -1.94
CA SER A 266 14.87 -9.49 -1.54
C SER A 266 14.38 -10.86 -2.02
N TYR A 267 14.97 -11.44 -3.07
CA TYR A 267 14.59 -12.76 -3.61
C TYR A 267 15.45 -13.90 -3.05
N ARG A 268 16.71 -13.63 -2.68
CA ARG A 268 17.67 -14.67 -2.28
C ARG A 268 17.15 -15.60 -1.19
N PHE A 269 16.47 -15.05 -0.18
CA PHE A 269 15.95 -15.89 0.91
C PHE A 269 14.94 -16.92 0.40
N ALA A 270 13.94 -16.50 -0.38
CA ALA A 270 12.88 -17.35 -0.90
C ALA A 270 13.44 -18.43 -1.85
N LEU A 271 14.37 -18.06 -2.74
CA LEU A 271 14.99 -18.98 -3.70
C LEU A 271 15.91 -20.00 -3.01
N ASN A 272 16.60 -19.63 -1.93
CA ASN A 272 17.41 -20.57 -1.12
C ASN A 272 16.55 -21.49 -0.23
N GLN A 273 15.28 -21.21 -0.05
CA GLN A 273 14.34 -22.00 0.78
C GLN A 273 13.36 -22.80 -0.07
N SER A 274 13.77 -23.23 -1.27
CA SER A 274 12.90 -23.91 -2.25
C SER A 274 12.18 -25.13 -1.70
N LYS A 275 12.77 -25.84 -0.74
CA LYS A 275 12.16 -26.99 -0.04
C LYS A 275 10.85 -26.63 0.69
N ASN A 276 10.68 -25.37 1.10
CA ASN A 276 9.50 -24.87 1.79
C ASN A 276 8.51 -24.17 0.83
N VAL A 277 8.78 -24.20 -0.47
CA VAL A 277 7.95 -23.59 -1.51
C VAL A 277 7.33 -24.69 -2.36
N TYR A 278 6.00 -24.67 -2.45
CA TYR A 278 5.27 -25.61 -3.29
C TYR A 278 5.39 -25.25 -4.78
N LYS A 279 5.18 -23.96 -5.13
CA LYS A 279 5.33 -23.46 -6.51
C LYS A 279 5.86 -22.03 -6.51
N TYR A 280 6.62 -21.71 -7.56
CA TYR A 280 6.98 -20.35 -7.96
C TYR A 280 6.16 -19.97 -9.19
N ILE A 281 5.34 -18.93 -9.10
CA ILE A 281 4.71 -18.32 -10.26
C ILE A 281 5.67 -17.29 -10.83
N VAL A 282 6.11 -17.52 -12.07
CA VAL A 282 7.00 -16.63 -12.84
C VAL A 282 6.26 -16.08 -14.07
N LEU A 283 6.70 -14.95 -14.58
CA LEU A 283 6.01 -14.26 -15.67
C LEU A 283 6.49 -14.67 -17.06
N THR A 284 7.75 -15.16 -17.18
CA THR A 284 8.38 -15.49 -18.46
C THR A 284 9.25 -16.73 -18.34
N HIS A 285 9.45 -17.43 -19.46
CA HIS A 285 10.42 -18.53 -19.56
C HIS A 285 11.84 -18.08 -19.20
N GLN A 286 12.22 -16.87 -19.63
CA GLN A 286 13.52 -16.29 -19.32
C GLN A 286 13.72 -16.13 -17.81
N GLN A 287 12.70 -15.62 -17.08
CA GLN A 287 12.79 -15.49 -15.63
C GLN A 287 13.00 -16.84 -14.93
N LYS A 288 12.33 -17.90 -15.38
CA LYS A 288 12.53 -19.27 -14.89
C LYS A 288 13.96 -19.72 -15.16
N HIS A 289 14.42 -19.60 -16.39
CA HIS A 289 15.76 -20.02 -16.81
C HIS A 289 16.86 -19.30 -16.00
N ASP A 290 16.78 -17.99 -15.87
CA ASP A 290 17.73 -17.18 -15.09
C ASP A 290 17.78 -17.59 -13.62
N ILE A 291 16.62 -17.94 -13.02
CA ILE A 291 16.58 -18.45 -11.65
C ILE A 291 17.30 -19.81 -11.56
N GLN A 292 17.04 -20.72 -12.47
CA GLN A 292 17.61 -22.07 -12.47
C GLN A 292 19.13 -22.07 -12.71
N GLN A 293 19.68 -21.07 -13.40
CA GLN A 293 21.14 -20.88 -13.52
C GLN A 293 21.84 -20.64 -12.17
N HIS A 294 21.14 -20.07 -11.20
CA HIS A 294 21.71 -19.67 -9.92
C HIS A 294 21.22 -20.51 -8.73
N PHE A 295 20.11 -21.24 -8.88
CA PHE A 295 19.48 -22.01 -7.80
C PHE A 295 19.02 -23.38 -8.29
N HIS A 296 19.33 -24.42 -7.52
CA HIS A 296 18.85 -25.78 -7.79
C HIS A 296 17.38 -25.92 -7.40
N ILE A 297 16.49 -25.49 -8.29
CA ILE A 297 15.04 -25.59 -8.14
C ILE A 297 14.52 -26.43 -9.29
N SER A 298 13.75 -27.47 -8.97
CA SER A 298 13.23 -28.41 -9.97
C SER A 298 12.22 -27.76 -10.90
N ASP A 299 12.12 -28.27 -12.11
CA ASP A 299 11.28 -27.72 -13.17
C ASP A 299 9.80 -27.71 -12.81
N ASP A 300 9.36 -28.75 -12.12
CA ASP A 300 8.00 -28.92 -11.63
C ASP A 300 7.59 -27.93 -10.56
N GLN A 301 8.55 -27.28 -9.87
CA GLN A 301 8.25 -26.21 -8.92
C GLN A 301 7.90 -24.88 -9.60
N PHE A 302 8.11 -24.72 -10.89
CA PHE A 302 7.77 -23.50 -11.61
C PHE A 302 6.41 -23.61 -12.30
N GLN A 303 5.66 -22.51 -12.25
CA GLN A 303 4.44 -22.30 -13.03
C GLN A 303 4.57 -20.98 -13.79
N LEU A 304 4.50 -21.04 -15.11
CA LEU A 304 4.50 -19.86 -15.96
C LEU A 304 3.09 -19.28 -16.04
N VAL A 305 2.90 -18.08 -15.48
CA VAL A 305 1.64 -17.35 -15.55
C VAL A 305 1.94 -15.86 -15.84
N PRO A 306 1.93 -15.44 -17.10
CA PRO A 306 2.08 -14.05 -17.47
C PRO A 306 0.96 -13.19 -16.87
N HIS A 307 1.19 -11.88 -16.77
CA HIS A 307 0.10 -10.97 -16.46
C HIS A 307 -0.92 -10.97 -17.59
N PHE A 308 -2.17 -11.10 -17.24
CA PHE A 308 -3.28 -11.08 -18.20
C PHE A 308 -4.25 -9.94 -17.90
N ILE A 309 -4.98 -9.53 -18.92
CA ILE A 309 -6.11 -8.62 -18.87
C ILE A 309 -7.31 -9.30 -19.52
N GLU A 310 -8.50 -9.12 -18.94
CA GLU A 310 -9.74 -9.40 -19.63
C GLU A 310 -9.89 -8.32 -20.70
N LEU A 311 -10.03 -8.69 -21.95
CA LEU A 311 -10.37 -7.76 -23.03
C LEU A 311 -11.87 -7.53 -22.95
N ASP A 312 -12.29 -6.30 -22.69
CA ASP A 312 -13.67 -5.89 -22.96
C ASP A 312 -13.88 -5.96 -24.47
N THR A 313 -14.71 -6.87 -24.90
CA THR A 313 -14.94 -7.17 -26.32
C THR A 313 -15.66 -6.06 -27.07
N GLU A 314 -16.13 -5.02 -26.41
CA GLU A 314 -16.80 -3.86 -26.99
C GLU A 314 -15.95 -2.59 -26.86
N VAL A 315 -14.75 -2.59 -27.44
CA VAL A 315 -14.12 -1.32 -27.80
C VAL A 315 -14.73 -0.90 -29.14
N GLU A 316 -15.70 -0.02 -29.10
CA GLU A 316 -16.13 0.71 -30.30
C GLU A 316 -14.88 1.36 -30.90
N GLN A 317 -14.46 0.88 -32.05
CA GLN A 317 -13.42 1.56 -32.82
C GLN A 317 -14.06 2.85 -33.35
N ASP A 318 -13.90 3.94 -32.62
CA ASP A 318 -14.17 5.27 -33.14
C ASP A 318 -13.13 5.58 -34.23
N SER A 319 -13.47 5.14 -35.46
CA SER A 319 -12.64 5.33 -36.65
C SER A 319 -12.55 6.79 -37.11
N SER A 320 -13.26 7.71 -36.44
CA SER A 320 -13.38 9.11 -36.87
C SER A 320 -12.20 10.00 -36.48
N ASN A 321 -11.27 9.54 -35.64
CA ASN A 321 -10.15 10.33 -35.15
C ASN A 321 -8.78 9.69 -35.42
N ASN A 322 -8.45 9.52 -36.73
CA ASN A 322 -7.13 9.08 -37.17
C ASN A 322 -6.04 10.15 -36.97
N GLN A 323 -5.84 10.60 -35.75
CA GLN A 323 -4.65 11.39 -35.39
C GLN A 323 -3.49 10.44 -35.09
N ASN A 324 -2.48 10.40 -35.97
CA ASN A 324 -1.23 9.68 -35.73
C ASN A 324 -0.56 10.23 -34.48
N ARG A 325 -0.61 9.45 -33.40
CA ARG A 325 -0.13 9.89 -32.10
C ARG A 325 0.57 8.76 -31.37
N PHE A 326 1.75 9.02 -30.83
CA PHE A 326 2.40 8.13 -29.87
C PHE A 326 1.86 8.41 -28.48
N ILE A 327 1.60 7.35 -27.71
CA ILE A 327 1.09 7.44 -26.33
C ILE A 327 2.00 6.63 -25.42
N TYR A 328 2.48 7.25 -24.34
CA TYR A 328 3.07 6.56 -23.21
C TYR A 328 2.12 6.65 -22.01
N ILE A 329 1.87 5.53 -21.36
CA ILE A 329 1.07 5.46 -20.12
C ILE A 329 1.91 4.76 -19.05
N GLY A 330 2.26 5.48 -17.98
CA GLY A 330 3.07 4.90 -16.91
C GLY A 330 3.61 5.95 -15.94
N ARG A 331 4.28 5.46 -14.87
CA ARG A 331 4.95 6.36 -13.92
C ARG A 331 6.10 7.10 -14.57
N PHE A 332 6.27 8.36 -14.24
CA PHE A 332 7.47 9.11 -14.62
C PHE A 332 8.53 8.87 -13.55
N SER A 333 9.32 7.83 -13.75
CA SER A 333 10.43 7.44 -12.87
C SER A 333 11.68 7.18 -13.71
N THR A 334 12.85 7.30 -13.10
CA THR A 334 14.16 7.11 -13.75
C THR A 334 14.27 5.77 -14.47
N GLU A 335 13.73 4.69 -13.88
CA GLU A 335 13.72 3.35 -14.47
C GLU A 335 12.85 3.22 -15.75
N LYS A 336 11.99 4.20 -16.03
CA LYS A 336 11.13 4.20 -17.22
C LYS A 336 11.76 4.91 -18.42
N GLN A 337 12.91 5.56 -18.20
CA GLN A 337 13.73 6.15 -19.28
C GLN A 337 12.92 7.05 -20.24
N ILE A 338 12.08 7.94 -19.69
CA ILE A 338 11.19 8.80 -20.48
C ILE A 338 12.02 9.77 -21.36
N ASP A 339 13.19 10.18 -20.89
CA ASP A 339 14.15 10.97 -21.66
C ASP A 339 14.56 10.26 -22.97
N HIS A 340 14.76 8.95 -22.95
CA HIS A 340 15.04 8.15 -24.15
C HIS A 340 13.84 8.15 -25.10
N ILE A 341 12.61 8.08 -24.60
CA ILE A 341 11.39 8.17 -25.43
C ILE A 341 11.32 9.52 -26.14
N ILE A 342 11.57 10.64 -25.40
CA ILE A 342 11.54 11.99 -25.98
C ILE A 342 12.64 12.16 -27.03
N ARG A 343 13.86 11.68 -26.76
CA ARG A 343 14.97 11.73 -27.73
C ARG A 343 14.70 10.87 -28.98
N ALA A 344 14.15 9.68 -28.80
CA ALA A 344 13.77 8.81 -29.93
C ALA A 344 12.68 9.45 -30.78
N TYR A 345 11.68 10.06 -30.12
CA TYR A 345 10.61 10.79 -30.80
C TYR A 345 11.17 12.01 -31.58
N HIS A 346 12.11 12.76 -31.03
CA HIS A 346 12.80 13.84 -31.76
C HIS A 346 13.46 13.34 -33.05
N LYS A 347 14.21 12.24 -32.99
CA LYS A 347 14.82 11.62 -34.18
C LYS A 347 13.76 11.17 -35.20
N PHE A 348 12.64 10.62 -34.73
CA PHE A 348 11.54 10.22 -35.61
C PHE A 348 10.95 11.41 -36.37
N LEU A 349 10.77 12.57 -35.73
CA LEU A 349 10.28 13.78 -36.42
C LEU A 349 11.30 14.29 -37.45
N GLN A 350 12.62 14.16 -37.17
CA GLN A 350 13.68 14.55 -38.14
C GLN A 350 13.65 13.70 -39.40
N SER A 351 13.04 12.51 -39.38
CA SER A 351 12.81 11.67 -40.56
C SER A 351 11.60 12.10 -41.41
N GLY A 352 10.99 13.26 -41.10
CA GLY A 352 9.92 13.85 -41.90
C GLY A 352 8.50 13.48 -41.49
N TYR A 353 8.33 12.67 -40.46
CA TYR A 353 7.00 12.27 -39.95
C TYR A 353 6.32 13.39 -39.17
N GLN A 354 4.99 13.48 -39.24
CA GLN A 354 4.15 14.43 -38.51
C GLN A 354 3.26 13.67 -37.53
N THR A 355 3.55 13.79 -36.23
CA THR A 355 2.83 13.13 -35.13
C THR A 355 2.87 13.97 -33.87
N GLU A 356 2.12 13.58 -32.84
CA GLU A 356 2.25 14.09 -31.47
C GLU A 356 2.72 12.97 -30.53
N LEU A 357 3.41 13.31 -29.43
CA LEU A 357 3.74 12.41 -28.33
C LEU A 357 2.99 12.85 -27.07
N HIS A 358 2.12 11.99 -26.56
CA HIS A 358 1.37 12.21 -25.34
C HIS A 358 1.89 11.31 -24.22
N LEU A 359 2.30 11.91 -23.09
CA LEU A 359 2.86 11.24 -21.94
C LEU A 359 1.87 11.33 -20.76
N PHE A 360 1.29 10.20 -20.37
CA PHE A 360 0.32 10.12 -19.27
C PHE A 360 0.96 9.44 -18.06
N GLY A 361 1.00 10.14 -16.90
CA GLY A 361 1.58 9.51 -15.72
C GLY A 361 1.67 10.37 -14.46
N ARG A 362 2.06 9.67 -13.39
CA ARG A 362 2.38 10.27 -12.10
C ARG A 362 3.89 10.49 -12.00
N ASP A 363 4.29 11.68 -11.56
CA ASP A 363 5.69 11.98 -11.23
C ASP A 363 6.10 11.33 -9.90
N GLU A 364 7.04 10.40 -9.94
CA GLU A 364 7.55 9.72 -8.74
C GLU A 364 8.96 10.16 -8.34
N ASP A 365 9.81 10.49 -9.31
CA ASP A 365 11.23 10.82 -9.10
C ASP A 365 11.54 12.26 -9.51
N ASN A 366 10.57 13.18 -9.45
CA ASN A 366 10.71 14.55 -9.91
C ASN A 366 11.21 14.65 -11.37
N GLN A 367 10.68 13.77 -12.24
CA GLN A 367 11.10 13.68 -13.64
C GLN A 367 10.49 14.78 -14.52
N ILE A 368 9.32 15.31 -14.17
CA ILE A 368 8.62 16.30 -15.02
C ILE A 368 9.46 17.56 -15.28
N PRO A 369 10.16 18.16 -14.30
CA PRO A 369 11.06 19.27 -14.58
C PRO A 369 12.13 18.92 -15.61
N LEU A 370 12.75 17.75 -15.49
CA LEU A 370 13.79 17.26 -16.42
C LEU A 370 13.22 17.02 -17.83
N MET A 371 12.01 16.44 -17.90
CA MET A 371 11.31 16.23 -19.17
C MET A 371 10.98 17.57 -19.85
N ASN A 372 10.50 18.57 -19.11
CA ASN A 372 10.18 19.90 -19.66
C ASN A 372 11.45 20.60 -20.18
N THR A 373 12.56 20.52 -19.46
CA THR A 373 13.86 21.04 -19.93
C THR A 373 14.26 20.38 -21.25
N LEU A 374 14.23 19.05 -21.32
CA LEU A 374 14.58 18.31 -22.52
C LEU A 374 13.65 18.61 -23.71
N ILE A 375 12.34 18.72 -23.48
CA ILE A 375 11.34 19.10 -24.49
C ILE A 375 11.64 20.50 -25.07
N SER A 376 12.01 21.43 -24.21
CA SER A 376 12.38 22.81 -24.59
C SER A 376 13.68 22.83 -25.39
N GLU A 377 14.73 22.13 -24.92
CA GLU A 377 16.02 22.02 -25.60
C GLU A 377 15.89 21.46 -27.02
N LEU A 378 15.03 20.45 -27.19
CA LEU A 378 14.77 19.79 -28.47
C LEU A 378 13.70 20.51 -29.31
N LYS A 379 13.17 21.64 -28.86
CA LYS A 379 12.13 22.44 -29.54
C LYS A 379 10.85 21.63 -29.86
N LEU A 380 10.40 20.82 -28.89
CA LEU A 380 9.26 19.91 -29.03
C LEU A 380 8.00 20.38 -28.27
N SER A 381 7.93 21.61 -27.80
CA SER A 381 6.88 22.10 -26.90
C SER A 381 5.46 22.04 -27.50
N ASP A 382 5.34 22.12 -28.81
CA ASP A 382 4.08 22.00 -29.57
C ASP A 382 3.71 20.55 -29.94
N LYS A 383 4.66 19.62 -29.83
CA LYS A 383 4.54 18.22 -30.25
C LYS A 383 4.46 17.22 -29.11
N VAL A 384 4.97 17.57 -27.91
CA VAL A 384 4.97 16.70 -26.74
C VAL A 384 4.05 17.27 -25.65
N LYS A 385 3.09 16.48 -25.21
CA LYS A 385 2.13 16.87 -24.15
C LYS A 385 2.25 15.96 -22.93
N ILE A 386 2.32 16.55 -21.72
CA ILE A 386 2.41 15.83 -20.46
C ILE A 386 1.09 15.97 -19.69
N PHE A 387 0.47 14.84 -19.36
CA PHE A 387 -0.77 14.74 -18.62
C PHE A 387 -0.50 14.06 -17.26
N LYS A 388 -0.79 14.78 -16.17
CA LYS A 388 -0.68 14.27 -14.79
C LYS A 388 -2.01 13.69 -14.33
N TYR A 389 -1.98 12.60 -13.60
CA TYR A 389 -3.12 12.07 -12.86
C TYR A 389 -2.73 11.55 -11.47
#